data_b03451b36a62efb3355a6c2dab30fe66
#
_entry.id   b03451b36a62efb3355a6c2dab30fe66
#
_cell.length_a   1.000
_cell.length_b   1.000
_cell.length_c   1.000
_cell.angle_alpha   90.00
_cell.angle_beta   90.00
_cell.angle_gamma   90.00
#
_symmetry.space_group_name_H-M   'P 1'
#
loop_
_entity.id
_entity.type
_entity.pdbx_description
1 polymer ?
#
loop_
_entity_poly.entity_id
_entity_poly.type
_entity_poly.pdbx_seq_one_letter_code
_entity_poly.pdbx_strand_id
1 'polypeptide(L)'
;MNPWLLVGALSMVISSYFYGHHVAYVEQASEVQRLQLIEKDKEQQMQQAAQSQADQLRKANQDAQAQITHLRSDIASGELRLSIATRSVQSGQDAGTASGNSETRAELDPAAAQSLVSIAGDGDNAIRQLNACIDIYNQVRSKQ
;
A
#
# COMPACT_ATOMS: atom_id res chain seq x y z
N MET A 1 -38.25 -54.43 -46.61
CA MET A 1 -37.78 -53.63 -45.44
C MET A 1 -39.01 -52.89 -44.87
N ASN A 2 -39.35 -53.14 -43.63
CA ASN A 2 -40.52 -52.56 -43.02
C ASN A 2 -40.33 -51.05 -42.80
N PRO A 3 -41.13 -50.16 -43.37
CA PRO A 3 -40.97 -48.69 -43.23
C PRO A 3 -41.03 -48.22 -41.77
N TRP A 4 -41.66 -48.98 -40.91
CA TRP A 4 -41.76 -48.67 -39.47
C TRP A 4 -40.40 -48.80 -38.74
N LEU A 5 -39.52 -49.67 -39.18
CA LEU A 5 -38.18 -49.82 -38.62
C LEU A 5 -37.30 -48.60 -38.95
N LEU A 6 -37.49 -48.02 -40.13
CA LEU A 6 -36.77 -46.78 -40.53
C LEU A 6 -37.21 -45.58 -39.69
N VAL A 7 -38.51 -45.46 -39.43
CA VAL A 7 -39.07 -44.39 -38.58
C VAL A 7 -38.54 -44.53 -37.11
N GLY A 8 -38.49 -45.76 -36.59
CA GLY A 8 -37.92 -46.00 -35.27
C GLY A 8 -36.44 -45.67 -35.15
N ALA A 9 -35.66 -46.04 -36.16
CA ALA A 9 -34.24 -45.70 -36.19
C ALA A 9 -34.00 -44.18 -36.31
N LEU A 10 -34.80 -43.46 -37.10
CA LEU A 10 -34.70 -42.02 -37.28
C LEU A 10 -35.05 -41.27 -35.98
N SER A 11 -36.08 -41.73 -35.25
CA SER A 11 -36.47 -41.12 -33.98
C SER A 11 -35.39 -41.30 -32.87
N MET A 12 -34.72 -42.44 -32.87
CA MET A 12 -33.58 -42.69 -31.92
C MET A 12 -32.41 -41.75 -32.22
N VAL A 13 -32.06 -41.52 -33.46
CA VAL A 13 -30.96 -40.62 -33.84
C VAL A 13 -31.26 -39.18 -33.44
N ILE A 14 -32.51 -38.74 -33.69
CA ILE A 14 -32.95 -37.38 -33.35
C ILE A 14 -32.95 -37.20 -31.82
N SER A 15 -33.46 -38.15 -31.05
CA SER A 15 -33.46 -38.09 -29.59
C SER A 15 -32.07 -38.10 -29.01
N SER A 16 -31.15 -38.89 -29.53
CA SER A 16 -29.75 -38.91 -29.12
C SER A 16 -29.02 -37.59 -29.39
N TYR A 17 -29.32 -37.00 -30.56
CA TYR A 17 -28.75 -35.69 -30.94
C TYR A 17 -29.21 -34.57 -29.98
N PHE A 18 -30.53 -34.50 -29.71
CA PHE A 18 -31.08 -33.51 -28.77
C PHE A 18 -30.56 -33.70 -27.32
N TYR A 19 -30.44 -34.92 -26.86
CA TYR A 19 -29.97 -35.22 -25.53
C TYR A 19 -28.48 -34.85 -25.36
N GLY A 20 -27.66 -35.20 -26.35
CA GLY A 20 -26.22 -34.87 -26.37
C GLY A 20 -25.95 -33.37 -26.41
N HIS A 21 -26.76 -32.64 -27.20
CA HIS A 21 -26.62 -31.19 -27.31
C HIS A 21 -27.05 -30.46 -26.01
N HIS A 22 -28.10 -30.94 -25.34
CA HIS A 22 -28.59 -30.35 -24.09
C HIS A 22 -27.61 -30.53 -22.93
N VAL A 23 -26.99 -31.70 -22.80
CA VAL A 23 -26.03 -32.01 -21.73
C VAL A 23 -24.77 -31.17 -21.87
N ALA A 24 -24.23 -31.04 -23.08
CA ALA A 24 -23.04 -30.22 -23.35
C ALA A 24 -23.26 -28.71 -23.02
N TYR A 25 -24.45 -28.18 -23.25
CA TYR A 25 -24.76 -26.77 -22.94
C TYR A 25 -24.85 -26.49 -21.44
N VAL A 26 -25.40 -27.42 -20.66
CA VAL A 26 -25.56 -27.26 -19.21
C VAL A 26 -24.20 -27.35 -18.50
N GLU A 27 -23.31 -28.19 -18.99
CA GLU A 27 -21.96 -28.35 -18.44
C GLU A 27 -21.09 -27.11 -18.65
N GLN A 28 -21.12 -26.52 -19.84
CA GLN A 28 -20.43 -25.25 -20.15
C GLN A 28 -20.99 -24.06 -19.34
N ALA A 29 -22.31 -23.99 -19.17
CA ALA A 29 -22.94 -22.91 -18.40
C ALA A 29 -22.55 -22.95 -16.91
N SER A 30 -22.43 -24.16 -16.34
CA SER A 30 -22.00 -24.33 -14.93
C SER A 30 -20.53 -23.95 -14.71
N GLU A 31 -19.67 -24.21 -15.68
CA GLU A 31 -18.24 -23.84 -15.61
C GLU A 31 -18.05 -22.32 -15.71
N VAL A 32 -18.77 -21.67 -16.62
CA VAL A 32 -18.75 -20.21 -16.74
C VAL A 32 -19.26 -19.53 -15.46
N GLN A 33 -20.32 -20.06 -14.85
CA GLN A 33 -20.83 -19.52 -13.58
C GLN A 33 -19.82 -19.72 -12.43
N ARG A 34 -19.14 -20.84 -12.36
CA ARG A 34 -18.08 -21.08 -11.37
C ARG A 34 -16.91 -20.11 -11.54
N LEU A 35 -16.46 -19.88 -12.76
CA LEU A 35 -15.39 -18.93 -13.05
C LEU A 35 -15.78 -17.50 -12.67
N GLN A 36 -17.02 -17.09 -12.98
CA GLN A 36 -17.53 -15.78 -12.59
C GLN A 36 -17.63 -15.60 -11.07
N LEU A 37 -17.99 -16.65 -10.33
CA LEU A 37 -18.03 -16.60 -8.87
C LEU A 37 -16.63 -16.47 -8.28
N ILE A 38 -15.66 -17.21 -8.79
CA ILE A 38 -14.26 -17.14 -8.38
C ILE A 38 -13.68 -15.74 -8.68
N GLU A 39 -14.02 -15.19 -9.83
CA GLU A 39 -13.56 -13.85 -10.25
C GLU A 39 -14.14 -12.76 -9.34
N LYS A 40 -15.43 -12.81 -9.05
CA LYS A 40 -16.08 -11.91 -8.10
C LYS A 40 -15.53 -12.01 -6.67
N ASP A 41 -15.24 -13.23 -6.21
CA ASP A 41 -14.64 -13.44 -4.90
C ASP A 41 -13.23 -12.85 -4.83
N LYS A 42 -12.42 -13.03 -5.88
CA LYS A 42 -11.10 -12.38 -6.01
C LYS A 42 -11.20 -10.85 -6.03
N GLU A 43 -12.15 -10.29 -6.77
CA GLU A 43 -12.37 -8.85 -6.80
C GLU A 43 -12.75 -8.31 -5.41
N GLN A 44 -13.66 -8.99 -4.70
CA GLN A 44 -14.04 -8.60 -3.35
C GLN A 44 -12.87 -8.67 -2.37
N GLN A 45 -12.07 -9.73 -2.43
CA GLN A 45 -10.87 -9.87 -1.61
C GLN A 45 -9.85 -8.76 -1.91
N MET A 46 -9.64 -8.40 -3.18
CA MET A 46 -8.76 -7.30 -3.55
C MET A 46 -9.29 -5.95 -3.04
N GLN A 47 -10.60 -5.70 -3.16
CA GLN A 47 -11.21 -4.47 -2.65
C GLN A 47 -11.10 -4.37 -1.12
N GLN A 48 -11.36 -5.45 -0.38
CA GLN A 48 -11.19 -5.48 1.06
C GLN A 48 -9.73 -5.27 1.48
N ALA A 49 -8.79 -5.89 0.79
CA ALA A 49 -7.36 -5.68 1.04
C ALA A 49 -6.94 -4.22 0.77
N ALA A 50 -7.41 -3.63 -0.33
CA ALA A 50 -7.12 -2.24 -0.65
C ALA A 50 -7.74 -1.26 0.38
N GLN A 51 -8.97 -1.52 0.84
CA GLN A 51 -9.61 -0.71 1.88
C GLN A 51 -8.86 -0.81 3.20
N SER A 52 -8.49 -2.02 3.63
CA SER A 52 -7.74 -2.21 4.89
C SER A 52 -6.38 -1.51 4.86
N GLN A 53 -5.68 -1.53 3.73
CA GLN A 53 -4.42 -0.78 3.57
C GLN A 53 -4.65 0.74 3.56
N ALA A 54 -5.70 1.22 2.90
CA ALA A 54 -6.05 2.64 2.93
C ALA A 54 -6.35 3.13 4.35
N ASP A 55 -7.08 2.33 5.14
CA ASP A 55 -7.40 2.66 6.53
C ASP A 55 -6.15 2.63 7.43
N GLN A 56 -5.26 1.65 7.24
CA GLN A 56 -3.98 1.60 7.94
C GLN A 56 -3.11 2.83 7.61
N LEU A 57 -3.04 3.22 6.33
CA LEU A 57 -2.30 4.40 5.91
C LEU A 57 -2.89 5.69 6.50
N ARG A 58 -4.22 5.82 6.51
CA ARG A 58 -4.90 6.96 7.15
C ARG A 58 -4.57 7.04 8.63
N LYS A 59 -4.68 5.92 9.34
CA LYS A 59 -4.35 5.86 10.76
C LYS A 59 -2.89 6.23 11.02
N ALA A 60 -1.95 5.64 10.27
CA ALA A 60 -0.53 5.94 10.39
C ALA A 60 -0.23 7.43 10.12
N ASN A 61 -0.92 8.04 9.15
CA ASN A 61 -0.80 9.47 8.88
C ASN A 61 -1.36 10.34 10.00
N GLN A 62 -2.51 9.98 10.58
CA GLN A 62 -3.09 10.69 11.72
C GLN A 62 -2.18 10.61 12.95
N ASP A 63 -1.65 9.42 13.25
CA ASP A 63 -0.73 9.21 14.37
C ASP A 63 0.58 10.01 14.18
N ALA A 64 1.12 10.03 12.95
CA ALA A 64 2.30 10.81 12.62
C ALA A 64 2.04 12.33 12.73
N GLN A 65 0.90 12.82 12.26
CA GLN A 65 0.53 14.24 12.39
C GLN A 65 0.36 14.64 13.86
N ALA A 66 -0.22 13.78 14.69
CA ALA A 66 -0.33 14.03 16.13
C ALA A 66 1.05 14.13 16.78
N GLN A 67 1.99 13.22 16.44
CA GLN A 67 3.36 13.26 16.93
C GLN A 67 4.11 14.52 16.50
N ILE A 68 3.99 14.94 15.23
CA ILE A 68 4.61 16.16 14.73
C ILE A 68 4.05 17.38 15.47
N THR A 69 2.73 17.41 15.69
CA THR A 69 2.07 18.50 16.41
C THR A 69 2.57 18.59 17.86
N HIS A 70 2.68 17.43 18.54
CA HIS A 70 3.21 17.35 19.89
C HIS A 70 4.67 17.84 19.95
N LEU A 71 5.51 17.33 19.04
CA LEU A 71 6.91 17.71 18.97
C LEU A 71 7.10 19.21 18.72
N ARG A 72 6.28 19.80 17.87
CA ARG A 72 6.28 21.26 17.61
C ARG A 72 5.84 22.05 18.86
N SER A 73 4.87 21.52 19.61
CA SER A 73 4.43 22.13 20.86
C SER A 73 5.55 22.13 21.91
N ASP A 74 6.27 21.01 22.03
CA ASP A 74 7.37 20.85 22.98
C ASP A 74 8.57 21.76 22.63
N ILE A 75 8.82 21.96 21.32
CA ILE A 75 9.81 22.95 20.85
C ILE A 75 9.35 24.37 21.16
N ALA A 76 8.07 24.66 20.94
CA ALA A 76 7.52 26.01 21.20
C ALA A 76 7.52 26.36 22.70
N SER A 77 7.25 25.37 23.57
CA SER A 77 7.29 25.56 25.03
C SER A 77 8.71 25.60 25.60
N GLY A 78 9.72 25.23 24.79
CA GLY A 78 11.12 25.14 25.23
C GLY A 78 11.46 23.87 26.02
N GLU A 79 10.52 22.92 26.11
CA GLU A 79 10.78 21.61 26.72
C GLU A 79 11.75 20.78 25.90
N LEU A 80 11.66 20.91 24.57
CA LEU A 80 12.57 20.27 23.63
C LEU A 80 13.41 21.30 22.90
N ARG A 81 14.75 21.18 23.01
CA ARG A 81 15.71 22.03 22.30
C ARG A 81 16.49 21.21 21.30
N LEU A 82 16.47 21.63 20.05
CA LEU A 82 17.30 21.01 19.02
C LEU A 82 18.66 21.70 18.97
N SER A 83 19.72 20.91 18.96
CA SER A 83 21.08 21.39 18.79
C SER A 83 21.77 20.72 17.62
N ILE A 84 22.53 21.48 16.85
CA ILE A 84 23.37 21.00 15.76
C ILE A 84 24.85 21.03 16.19
N ALA A 85 25.59 20.01 15.79
CA ALA A 85 27.05 20.01 15.94
C ALA A 85 27.64 21.05 14.96
N THR A 86 28.25 22.08 15.50
CA THR A 86 28.96 23.08 14.71
C THR A 86 30.46 22.88 14.87
N ARG A 87 31.18 22.94 13.75
CA ARG A 87 32.63 23.03 13.82
C ARG A 87 33.00 24.51 14.04
N SER A 88 33.58 24.82 15.19
CA SER A 88 34.11 26.17 15.43
C SER A 88 35.21 26.43 14.40
N VAL A 89 34.95 27.33 13.43
CA VAL A 89 35.98 27.94 12.63
C VAL A 89 36.58 29.01 13.54
N GLN A 90 37.67 28.65 14.22
CA GLN A 90 38.46 29.63 14.96
C GLN A 90 39.03 30.64 13.94
N SER A 91 38.37 31.79 13.83
CA SER A 91 38.95 32.97 13.18
C SER A 91 40.13 33.39 14.04
N GLY A 92 41.34 33.24 13.47
CA GLY A 92 42.58 33.38 14.20
C GLY A 92 42.74 34.69 14.95
N GLN A 93 43.09 34.52 16.18
CA GLN A 93 44.13 35.27 16.94
C GLN A 93 44.10 34.72 18.38
N ASP A 94 44.94 33.78 18.57
CA ASP A 94 45.84 33.56 19.71
C ASP A 94 46.29 32.11 19.69
N ALA A 95 47.57 31.91 19.37
CA ALA A 95 48.25 30.65 19.51
C ALA A 95 48.45 30.31 20.95
N GLY A 96 47.48 29.61 21.52
CA GLY A 96 47.54 29.05 22.86
C GLY A 96 47.05 27.60 22.80
N THR A 97 47.93 26.65 22.86
CA THR A 97 47.75 25.20 22.97
C THR A 97 46.46 24.78 23.64
N ALA A 98 45.47 24.39 22.85
CA ALA A 98 44.41 23.52 23.27
C ALA A 98 44.08 22.57 22.15
N SER A 99 44.78 21.44 22.08
CA SER A 99 44.38 20.25 21.35
C SER A 99 43.15 19.68 22.02
N GLY A 100 41.99 20.11 21.61
CA GLY A 100 40.70 19.60 22.00
C GLY A 100 39.73 19.83 20.89
N ASN A 101 39.34 18.75 20.23
CA ASN A 101 38.27 18.73 19.24
C ASN A 101 36.94 18.92 20.00
N SER A 102 36.71 20.14 20.52
CA SER A 102 35.46 20.47 21.17
C SER A 102 34.41 20.70 20.10
N GLU A 103 33.58 19.67 19.88
CA GLU A 103 32.31 19.84 19.14
C GLU A 103 31.47 20.86 19.92
N THR A 104 31.47 22.08 19.44
CA THR A 104 30.55 23.10 19.92
C THR A 104 29.18 22.81 19.37
N ARG A 105 28.20 22.61 20.26
CA ARG A 105 26.79 22.48 19.87
C ARG A 105 26.17 23.86 19.89
N ALA A 106 25.59 24.23 18.76
CA ALA A 106 24.74 25.42 18.67
C ALA A 106 23.27 24.99 18.81
N GLU A 107 22.57 25.71 19.65
CA GLU A 107 21.13 25.52 19.81
C GLU A 107 20.40 26.21 18.65
N LEU A 108 19.43 25.51 18.04
CA LEU A 108 18.61 26.10 16.98
C LEU A 108 17.56 27.03 17.57
N ASP A 109 17.29 28.09 16.81
CA ASP A 109 16.09 28.93 17.04
C ASP A 109 14.83 28.04 16.97
N PRO A 110 13.88 28.19 17.90
CA PRO A 110 12.65 27.40 17.94
C PRO A 110 11.85 27.43 16.62
N ALA A 111 11.81 28.55 15.91
CA ALA A 111 11.12 28.65 14.63
C ALA A 111 11.83 27.81 13.53
N ALA A 112 13.15 27.82 13.49
CA ALA A 112 13.93 26.99 12.58
C ALA A 112 13.79 25.50 12.92
N ALA A 113 13.80 25.14 14.21
CA ALA A 113 13.61 23.78 14.68
C ALA A 113 12.21 23.24 14.29
N GLN A 114 11.15 24.01 14.47
CA GLN A 114 9.79 23.64 14.04
C GLN A 114 9.68 23.46 12.52
N SER A 115 10.36 24.30 11.75
CA SER A 115 10.39 24.19 10.28
C SER A 115 11.08 22.90 9.82
N LEU A 116 12.19 22.52 10.45
CA LEU A 116 12.89 21.28 10.17
C LEU A 116 12.03 20.04 10.50
N VAL A 117 11.33 20.06 11.65
CA VAL A 117 10.39 18.98 12.02
C VAL A 117 9.25 18.87 11.02
N SER A 118 8.74 19.99 10.51
CA SER A 118 7.69 19.99 9.48
C SER A 118 8.19 19.34 8.18
N ILE A 119 9.36 19.76 7.69
CA ILE A 119 9.97 19.20 6.47
C ILE A 119 10.26 17.70 6.62
N ALA A 120 10.78 17.28 7.75
CA ALA A 120 11.02 15.87 8.04
C ALA A 120 9.69 15.08 8.02
N GLY A 121 8.65 15.62 8.64
CA GLY A 121 7.33 15.00 8.65
C GLY A 121 6.69 14.88 7.27
N ASP A 122 6.87 15.87 6.41
CA ASP A 122 6.40 15.82 5.01
C ASP A 122 7.17 14.77 4.21
N GLY A 123 8.48 14.64 4.43
CA GLY A 123 9.30 13.60 3.84
C GLY A 123 8.87 12.20 4.27
N ASP A 124 8.66 11.99 5.57
CA ASP A 124 8.17 10.70 6.10
C ASP A 124 6.78 10.34 5.54
N ASN A 125 5.91 11.33 5.37
CA ASN A 125 4.60 11.11 4.76
C ASN A 125 4.72 10.64 3.31
N ALA A 126 5.58 11.27 2.52
CA ALA A 126 5.85 10.86 1.13
C ALA A 126 6.42 9.43 1.05
N ILE A 127 7.34 9.07 1.96
CA ILE A 127 7.91 7.72 2.04
C ILE A 127 6.83 6.69 2.39
N ARG A 128 5.94 6.98 3.35
CA ARG A 128 4.82 6.08 3.69
C ARG A 128 3.88 5.85 2.52
N GLN A 129 3.55 6.90 1.77
CA GLN A 129 2.71 6.79 0.58
C GLN A 129 3.37 5.94 -0.50
N LEU A 130 4.66 6.13 -0.74
CA LEU A 130 5.43 5.33 -1.71
C LEU A 130 5.46 3.86 -1.30
N ASN A 131 5.75 3.56 -0.04
CA ASN A 131 5.76 2.19 0.46
C ASN A 131 4.38 1.52 0.31
N ALA A 132 3.30 2.22 0.61
CA ALA A 132 1.95 1.71 0.40
C ALA A 132 1.67 1.37 -1.08
N CYS A 133 2.13 2.20 -2.02
CA CYS A 133 2.02 1.91 -3.45
C CYS A 133 2.84 0.67 -3.85
N ILE A 134 4.06 0.52 -3.31
CA ILE A 134 4.92 -0.65 -3.57
C ILE A 134 4.26 -1.92 -3.04
N ASP A 135 3.68 -1.88 -1.84
CA ASP A 135 3.01 -3.02 -1.22
C ASP A 135 1.78 -3.47 -2.04
N ILE A 136 0.96 -2.51 -2.49
CA ILE A 136 -0.18 -2.81 -3.37
C ILE A 136 0.31 -3.43 -4.69
N TYR A 137 1.34 -2.86 -5.30
CA TYR A 137 1.92 -3.41 -6.53
C TYR A 137 2.40 -4.85 -6.36
N ASN A 138 3.15 -5.12 -5.28
CA ASN A 138 3.66 -6.46 -4.99
C ASN A 138 2.52 -7.46 -4.71
N GLN A 139 1.46 -7.03 -4.03
CA GLN A 139 0.27 -7.85 -3.79
C GLN A 139 -0.45 -8.25 -5.09
N VAL A 140 -0.62 -7.31 -6.01
CA VAL A 140 -1.24 -7.58 -7.31
C VAL A 140 -0.38 -8.54 -8.13
N ARG A 141 0.94 -8.30 -8.16
CA ARG A 141 1.88 -9.16 -8.90
C ARG A 141 1.97 -10.58 -8.35
N SER A 142 1.89 -10.77 -7.05
CA SER A 142 1.99 -12.10 -6.43
C SER A 142 0.75 -12.98 -6.62
N LYS A 143 -0.37 -12.41 -7.08
CA LYS A 143 -1.63 -13.11 -7.33
C LYS A 143 -1.86 -13.46 -8.82
N GLN A 144 -0.95 -13.04 -9.70
CA GLN A 144 -0.92 -13.41 -11.12
C GLN A 144 -0.08 -14.66 -11.35
#